data_692dd98430ac750bf5874f6092b1900c
#
_entry.id   692dd98430ac750bf5874f6092b1900c
#
_cell.length_a   1.000
_cell.length_b   1.000
_cell.length_c   1.000
_cell.angle_alpha   90.00
_cell.angle_beta   90.00
_cell.angle_gamma   90.00
#
_symmetry.space_group_name_H-M   'P 1'
#
loop_
_entity.id
_entity.type
_entity.pdbx_description
1 polymer ?
#
loop_
_entity_poly.entity_id
_entity_poly.type
_entity_poly.pdbx_seq_one_letter_code
_entity_poly.pdbx_strand_id
1 'polypeptide(L)'
;NKAKYYKLLNNTSKTWNYTDFISYLLEGIIEQSKNTSVKILKIKKLIDKKELDIEKVNQHYHKITSLFFSHPFMTISEFTNKLWFSRQAVTKYVNILEENNIISSVKIWRNKLIFIPEFVELLS
;
A
#
# COMPACT_ATOMS: atom_id res chain seq x y z
N ASN A 1 0.02 -20.01 1.36
CA ASN A 1 -1.20 -20.82 1.31
C ASN A 1 -2.27 -20.11 0.49
N LYS A 2 -2.47 -20.57 -0.75
CA LYS A 2 -3.42 -19.94 -1.67
C LYS A 2 -4.87 -20.02 -1.19
N ALA A 3 -5.27 -21.13 -0.60
CA ALA A 3 -6.65 -21.29 -0.12
C ALA A 3 -6.98 -20.28 0.98
N LYS A 4 -6.07 -20.09 1.92
CA LYS A 4 -6.24 -19.12 3.00
C LYS A 4 -6.23 -17.69 2.46
N TYR A 5 -5.39 -17.40 1.48
CA TYR A 5 -5.32 -16.10 0.83
C TYR A 5 -6.65 -15.73 0.17
N TYR A 6 -7.21 -16.63 -0.64
CA TYR A 6 -8.47 -16.38 -1.32
C TYR A 6 -9.65 -16.28 -0.34
N LYS A 7 -9.62 -17.07 0.72
CA LYS A 7 -10.66 -17.00 1.75
C LYS A 7 -10.65 -15.65 2.46
N LEU A 8 -9.47 -15.14 2.82
CA LEU A 8 -9.34 -13.84 3.47
C LEU A 8 -9.73 -12.69 2.54
N LEU A 9 -9.34 -12.78 1.27
CA LEU A 9 -9.73 -11.78 0.27
C LEU A 9 -11.24 -11.75 0.09
N ASN A 10 -11.88 -12.91 0.03
CA ASN A 10 -13.32 -13.02 -0.10
C ASN A 10 -14.04 -12.47 1.13
N ASN A 11 -13.57 -12.79 2.33
CA ASN A 11 -14.13 -12.24 3.58
C ASN A 11 -13.97 -10.72 3.63
N THR A 12 -12.82 -10.20 3.21
CA THR A 12 -12.58 -8.76 3.13
C THR A 12 -13.61 -8.07 2.23
N SER A 13 -13.89 -8.67 1.07
CA SER A 13 -14.89 -8.14 0.13
C SER A 13 -16.29 -8.10 0.73
N LYS A 14 -16.64 -9.08 1.58
CA LYS A 14 -17.97 -9.18 2.20
C LYS A 14 -18.13 -8.30 3.44
N THR A 15 -17.09 -8.25 4.28
CA THR A 15 -17.19 -7.62 5.61
C THR A 15 -16.55 -6.24 5.68
N TRP A 16 -15.79 -5.84 4.65
CA TRP A 16 -15.03 -4.58 4.61
C TRP A 16 -13.89 -4.56 5.63
N ASN A 17 -13.52 -5.72 6.17
CA ASN A 17 -12.46 -5.84 7.16
C ASN A 17 -11.15 -6.22 6.48
N TYR A 18 -10.28 -5.25 6.26
CA TYR A 18 -8.99 -5.44 5.61
C TYR A 18 -7.88 -5.86 6.57
N THR A 19 -8.13 -5.79 7.89
CA THR A 19 -7.11 -6.06 8.91
C THR A 19 -6.61 -7.49 8.82
N ASP A 20 -7.52 -8.47 8.71
CA ASP A 20 -7.15 -9.89 8.63
C ASP A 20 -6.36 -10.19 7.36
N PHE A 21 -6.74 -9.57 6.24
CA PHE A 21 -6.03 -9.75 4.97
C PHE A 21 -4.60 -9.21 5.04
N ILE A 22 -4.44 -8.01 5.57
CA ILE A 22 -3.13 -7.38 5.74
C ILE A 22 -2.27 -8.17 6.73
N SER A 23 -2.84 -8.62 7.84
CA SER A 23 -2.13 -9.45 8.82
C SER A 23 -1.64 -10.75 8.22
N TYR A 24 -2.45 -11.39 7.40
CA TYR A 24 -2.06 -12.61 6.70
C TYR A 24 -0.88 -12.37 5.76
N LEU A 25 -0.90 -11.27 5.00
CA LEU A 25 0.21 -10.91 4.12
C LEU A 25 1.49 -10.68 4.92
N LEU A 26 1.41 -9.96 6.03
CA LEU A 26 2.57 -9.68 6.88
C LEU A 26 3.14 -10.96 7.50
N GLU A 27 2.29 -11.86 7.96
CA GLU A 27 2.73 -13.16 8.48
C GLU A 27 3.44 -14.00 7.41
N GLY A 28 2.89 -14.01 6.19
CA GLY A 28 3.52 -14.70 5.06
C GLY A 28 4.91 -14.15 4.76
N ILE A 29 5.10 -12.85 4.88
CA ILE A 29 6.39 -12.19 4.69
C ILE A 29 7.39 -12.67 5.75
N ILE A 30 6.98 -12.70 7.01
CA ILE A 30 7.85 -13.13 8.11
C ILE A 30 8.29 -14.57 7.90
N GLU A 31 7.37 -15.46 7.52
CA GLU A 31 7.69 -16.87 7.29
C GLU A 31 8.64 -17.09 6.10
N GLN A 32 8.49 -16.29 5.05
CA GLN A 32 9.26 -16.44 3.81
C GLN A 32 10.58 -15.71 3.82
N SER A 33 10.82 -14.79 4.75
CA SER A 33 12.00 -13.94 4.74
C SER A 33 13.22 -14.58 5.40
N LYS A 34 13.70 -15.69 4.84
CA LYS A 34 14.97 -16.28 5.27
C LYS A 34 16.19 -15.44 4.88
N ASN A 35 16.04 -14.53 3.91
CA ASN A 35 17.07 -13.58 3.49
C ASN A 35 16.62 -12.15 3.76
N THR A 36 16.34 -11.88 5.04
CA THR A 36 15.79 -10.61 5.49
C THR A 36 16.66 -9.42 5.11
N SER A 37 17.98 -9.54 5.20
CA SER A 37 18.89 -8.43 4.89
C SER A 37 18.83 -8.01 3.43
N VAL A 38 18.70 -8.96 2.48
CA VAL A 38 18.57 -8.65 1.06
C VAL A 38 17.23 -7.96 0.78
N LYS A 39 16.15 -8.46 1.36
CA LYS A 39 14.83 -7.84 1.20
C LYS A 39 14.80 -6.42 1.79
N ILE A 40 15.40 -6.21 2.95
CA ILE A 40 15.48 -4.89 3.59
C ILE A 40 16.20 -3.90 2.69
N LEU A 41 17.31 -4.30 2.07
CA LEU A 41 18.03 -3.43 1.14
C LEU A 41 17.21 -3.08 -0.09
N LYS A 42 16.49 -4.06 -0.65
CA LYS A 42 15.60 -3.82 -1.79
C LYS A 42 14.46 -2.87 -1.43
N ILE A 43 13.88 -3.04 -0.26
CA ILE A 43 12.81 -2.17 0.23
C ILE A 43 13.33 -0.75 0.43
N LYS A 44 14.52 -0.60 1.03
CA LYS A 44 15.14 0.72 1.22
C LYS A 44 15.38 1.43 -0.10
N LYS A 45 15.90 0.74 -1.09
CA LYS A 45 16.10 1.31 -2.44
C LYS A 45 14.78 1.71 -3.07
N LEU A 46 13.74 0.91 -2.88
CA LEU A 46 12.41 1.24 -3.40
C LEU A 46 11.83 2.47 -2.70
N ILE A 47 11.98 2.58 -1.38
CA ILE A 47 11.52 3.74 -0.62
C ILE A 47 12.19 5.01 -1.16
N ASP A 48 13.51 4.99 -1.32
CA ASP A 48 14.26 6.15 -1.83
C ASP A 48 13.80 6.55 -3.24
N LYS A 49 13.59 5.56 -4.11
CA LYS A 49 13.11 5.81 -5.47
C LYS A 49 11.70 6.39 -5.48
N LYS A 50 10.79 5.81 -4.72
CA LYS A 50 9.41 6.28 -4.67
C LYS A 50 9.31 7.66 -4.03
N GLU A 51 10.11 7.93 -3.01
CA GLU A 51 10.17 9.25 -2.40
C GLU A 51 10.56 10.33 -3.43
N LEU A 52 11.58 10.05 -4.26
CA LEU A 52 11.96 10.95 -5.33
C LEU A 52 10.85 11.14 -6.37
N ASP A 53 10.18 10.06 -6.74
CA ASP A 53 9.09 10.12 -7.70
C ASP A 53 7.90 10.94 -7.16
N ILE A 54 7.56 10.76 -5.89
CA ILE A 54 6.47 11.50 -5.25
C ILE A 54 6.85 12.97 -5.05
N GLU A 55 8.11 13.25 -4.71
CA GLU A 55 8.62 14.62 -4.56
C GLU A 55 8.35 15.46 -5.80
N LYS A 56 8.46 14.87 -6.98
CA LYS A 56 8.24 15.56 -8.25
C LYS A 56 6.81 16.03 -8.46
N VAL A 57 5.85 15.40 -7.80
CA VAL A 57 4.42 15.64 -8.02
C VAL A 57 3.68 16.16 -6.79
N ASN A 58 4.28 16.09 -5.59
CA ASN A 58 3.60 16.49 -4.36
C ASN A 58 4.59 16.99 -3.31
N GLN A 59 4.28 18.15 -2.71
CA GLN A 59 5.12 18.74 -1.66
C GLN A 59 5.09 17.95 -0.34
N HIS A 60 4.09 17.09 -0.13
CA HIS A 60 3.96 16.27 1.07
C HIS A 60 4.57 14.87 0.89
N TYR A 61 5.58 14.76 0.06
CA TYR A 61 6.16 13.49 -0.38
C TYR A 61 6.70 12.62 0.78
N HIS A 62 7.28 13.23 1.81
CA HIS A 62 7.78 12.47 2.97
C HIS A 62 6.66 11.72 3.68
N LYS A 63 5.56 12.42 3.96
CA LYS A 63 4.43 11.84 4.68
C LYS A 63 3.72 10.79 3.85
N ILE A 64 3.53 11.06 2.55
CA ILE A 64 2.89 10.12 1.63
C ILE A 64 3.72 8.85 1.51
N THR A 65 5.02 8.97 1.28
CA THR A 65 5.92 7.82 1.17
C THR A 65 5.90 6.99 2.45
N SER A 66 6.04 7.65 3.60
CA SER A 66 6.01 6.98 4.90
C SER A 66 4.73 6.18 5.11
N LEU A 67 3.59 6.74 4.74
CA LEU A 67 2.30 6.06 4.90
C LEU A 67 2.19 4.82 4.03
N PHE A 68 2.59 4.89 2.76
CA PHE A 68 2.52 3.76 1.85
C PHE A 68 3.44 2.61 2.26
N PHE A 69 4.58 2.91 2.87
CA PHE A 69 5.51 1.87 3.33
C PHE A 69 5.24 1.40 4.75
N SER A 70 4.46 2.15 5.53
CA SER A 70 3.98 1.70 6.84
C SER A 70 2.68 0.91 6.74
N HIS A 71 1.90 1.18 5.72
CA HIS A 71 0.60 0.54 5.49
C HIS A 71 0.53 0.08 4.03
N PRO A 72 0.88 -1.19 3.75
CA PRO A 72 0.96 -1.69 2.37
C PRO A 72 -0.31 -1.50 1.55
N PHE A 73 -1.47 -1.57 2.22
CA PHE A 73 -2.76 -1.33 1.59
C PHE A 73 -3.55 -0.32 2.44
N MET A 74 -4.14 0.66 1.79
CA MET A 74 -5.01 1.64 2.45
C MET A 74 -6.22 1.92 1.59
N THR A 75 -7.36 2.18 2.23
CA THR A 75 -8.50 2.81 1.55
C THR A 75 -8.23 4.31 1.42
N ILE A 76 -8.95 4.98 0.53
CA ILE A 76 -8.85 6.44 0.41
C ILE A 76 -9.25 7.12 1.73
N SER A 77 -10.24 6.58 2.43
CA SER A 77 -10.66 7.11 3.73
C SER A 77 -9.56 7.02 4.78
N GLU A 78 -8.88 5.88 4.86
CA GLU A 78 -7.74 5.70 5.78
C GLU A 78 -6.60 6.68 5.44
N PHE A 79 -6.29 6.81 4.17
CA PHE A 79 -5.25 7.72 3.71
C PHE A 79 -5.60 9.17 4.03
N THR A 80 -6.85 9.56 3.81
CA THR A 80 -7.37 10.88 4.15
C THR A 80 -7.22 11.18 5.64
N ASN A 81 -7.61 10.23 6.49
CA ASN A 81 -7.53 10.40 7.94
C ASN A 81 -6.07 10.53 8.41
N LYS A 82 -5.16 9.77 7.83
CA LYS A 82 -3.75 9.77 8.23
C LYS A 82 -3.01 11.01 7.74
N LEU A 83 -3.40 11.57 6.59
CA LEU A 83 -2.81 12.79 6.06
C LEU A 83 -3.39 14.06 6.68
N TRP A 84 -4.59 13.99 7.26
CA TRP A 84 -5.29 15.15 7.83
C TRP A 84 -5.62 16.22 6.78
N PHE A 85 -5.87 15.80 5.56
CA PHE A 85 -6.29 16.68 4.47
C PHE A 85 -7.76 16.42 4.12
N SER A 86 -8.34 17.29 3.31
CA SER A 86 -9.69 17.08 2.81
C SER A 86 -9.72 15.89 1.86
N ARG A 87 -10.87 15.21 1.79
CA ARG A 87 -11.04 14.09 0.88
C ARG A 87 -10.84 14.50 -0.58
N GLN A 88 -11.24 15.71 -0.94
CA GLN A 88 -11.04 16.25 -2.28
C GLN A 88 -9.56 16.37 -2.63
N ALA A 89 -8.76 16.91 -1.71
CA ALA A 89 -7.32 17.03 -1.91
C ALA A 89 -6.65 15.66 -2.04
N VAL A 90 -7.02 14.72 -1.17
CA VAL A 90 -6.46 13.36 -1.17
C VAL A 90 -6.83 12.62 -2.46
N THR A 91 -8.06 12.73 -2.92
CA THR A 91 -8.50 12.12 -4.18
C THR A 91 -7.67 12.66 -5.35
N LYS A 92 -7.41 13.96 -5.37
CA LYS A 92 -6.56 14.58 -6.38
C LYS A 92 -5.12 14.05 -6.32
N TYR A 93 -4.56 13.92 -5.12
CA TYR A 93 -3.22 13.36 -4.94
C TYR A 93 -3.13 11.92 -5.42
N VAL A 94 -4.12 11.09 -5.07
CA VAL A 94 -4.17 9.69 -5.50
C VAL A 94 -4.24 9.59 -7.02
N ASN A 95 -5.06 10.41 -7.66
CA ASN A 95 -5.17 10.41 -9.13
C ASN A 95 -3.84 10.78 -9.79
N ILE A 96 -3.15 11.79 -9.29
CA ILE A 96 -1.84 12.19 -9.81
C ILE A 96 -0.81 11.07 -9.63
N LEU A 97 -0.79 10.44 -8.47
CA LEU A 97 0.13 9.34 -8.21
C LEU A 97 -0.14 8.12 -9.11
N GLU A 98 -1.40 7.81 -9.36
CA GLU A 98 -1.78 6.73 -10.29
C GLU A 98 -1.40 7.06 -11.73
N GLU A 99 -1.65 8.29 -12.18
CA GLU A 99 -1.31 8.75 -13.53
C GLU A 99 0.18 8.67 -13.82
N ASN A 100 1.01 8.90 -12.80
CA ASN A 100 2.46 8.82 -12.91
C ASN A 100 3.01 7.41 -12.62
N ASN A 101 2.15 6.41 -12.51
CA ASN A 101 2.51 5.01 -12.25
C ASN A 101 3.30 4.81 -10.96
N ILE A 102 3.12 5.69 -9.98
CA ILE A 102 3.78 5.61 -8.68
C ILE A 102 3.05 4.62 -7.78
N ILE A 103 1.73 4.67 -7.81
CA ILE A 103 0.88 3.74 -7.06
C ILE A 103 -0.12 3.08 -8.01
N SER A 104 -0.75 2.02 -7.51
CA SER A 104 -1.86 1.34 -8.18
C SER A 104 -3.02 1.21 -7.21
N SER A 105 -4.16 0.83 -7.72
CA SER A 105 -5.33 0.60 -6.91
C SER A 105 -6.08 -0.64 -7.37
N VAL A 106 -6.79 -1.24 -6.44
CA VAL A 106 -7.69 -2.35 -6.74
C VAL A 106 -9.02 -2.08 -6.04
N LYS A 107 -10.11 -2.29 -6.75
CA LYS A 107 -11.45 -2.11 -6.20
C LYS A 107 -11.92 -3.42 -5.59
N ILE A 108 -12.18 -3.41 -4.29
CA ILE A 108 -12.73 -4.55 -3.56
C ILE A 108 -14.08 -4.09 -3.01
N TRP A 109 -15.15 -4.65 -3.56
CA TRP A 109 -16.52 -4.26 -3.22
C TRP A 109 -16.73 -2.78 -3.54
N ARG A 110 -17.08 -1.96 -2.55
CA ARG A 110 -17.30 -0.51 -2.71
C ARG A 110 -16.06 0.33 -2.39
N ASN A 111 -15.00 -0.31 -1.92
CA ASN A 111 -13.78 0.38 -1.53
C ASN A 111 -12.69 0.22 -2.56
N LYS A 112 -11.86 1.25 -2.66
CA LYS A 112 -10.68 1.27 -3.48
C LYS A 112 -9.46 1.20 -2.56
N LEU A 113 -8.67 0.13 -2.70
CA LEU A 113 -7.40 -0.01 -1.99
C LEU A 113 -6.29 0.56 -2.84
N ILE A 114 -5.47 1.41 -2.24
CA ILE A 114 -4.31 2.00 -2.89
C ILE A 114 -3.03 1.40 -2.30
N PHE A 115 -2.03 1.19 -3.16
CA PHE A 115 -0.78 0.54 -2.78
C PHE A 115 0.32 0.83 -3.79
N ILE A 116 1.57 0.58 -3.38
CA ILE A 116 2.72 0.59 -4.27
C ILE A 116 2.95 -0.85 -4.74
N PRO A 117 2.74 -1.17 -6.05
CA PRO A 117 2.79 -2.55 -6.52
C PRO A 117 4.16 -3.21 -6.32
N GLU A 118 5.24 -2.47 -6.53
CA GLU A 118 6.58 -3.00 -6.34
C GLU A 118 6.85 -3.38 -4.89
N PHE A 119 6.30 -2.62 -3.94
CA PHE A 119 6.42 -2.94 -2.51
C PHE A 119 5.66 -4.21 -2.15
N VAL A 120 4.43 -4.32 -2.63
CA VAL A 120 3.62 -5.53 -2.41
C VAL A 120 4.31 -6.76 -2.99
N GLU A 121 4.90 -6.64 -4.18
CA GLU A 121 5.64 -7.72 -4.81
C GLU A 121 6.85 -8.15 -3.98
N LEU A 122 7.61 -7.19 -3.43
CA LEU A 122 8.74 -7.48 -2.55
C LEU A 122 8.31 -8.17 -1.26
N LEU A 123 7.12 -7.87 -0.78
CA LEU A 123 6.58 -8.46 0.44
C LEU A 123 6.01 -9.86 0.23
N SER A 124 5.71 -10.25 -0.98
CA SER A 124 5.17 -11.58 -1.30
C SER A 124 6.25 -12.64 -1.67
#